data_0344c393a7c4aceb3ed16e4b283345d7
#
_entry.id   0344c393a7c4aceb3ed16e4b283345d7
#
_cell.length_a   1.000
_cell.length_b   1.000
_cell.length_c   1.000
_cell.angle_alpha   90.00
_cell.angle_beta   90.00
_cell.angle_gamma   90.00
#
_symmetry.space_group_name_H-M   'P 1'
#
loop_
_entity.id
_entity.type
_entity.pdbx_description
1 polymer ?
#
loop_
_entity_poly.entity_id
_entity_poly.type
_entity_poly.pdbx_seq_one_letter_code
_entity_poly.pdbx_strand_id
1 'polypeptide(L)'
;MDDSEKGAVHMPTAFQKNWASFREMLIPKRQSRGQLLRDAGITFCILAIAAAVCAVLTHMGDSDSAVPMVFVLAVLLVARLTDGFIFSLVATVVSVISVNYAFTYPYFAFNFTITGYPLTFLTMFAVSLVVGMLTDRVKRQERVKAEAEKEKMKANLLRSVSHDLRTPLTSIIGSSSAVLENYDKFSDDVKKDLIGHVRDDAQWLVRLVENILSITRFNEGAVKIDKVPQAAEEIAAEAVSKFKKRFDTLPVRVSVPDELLMVPMDATLIEQVLINLMENAVLHAKGATEIELRVRREGGLARFSVLDNGAGIDPAVLPKLFEEMFPHAGELRGDGRRSMGIGLSVCMSIVRAHGGTMKAENRATGGACVSFALPMEEE
;
A
#
# COMPACT_ATOMS: atom_id res chain seq x y z
N MET A 1 -48.42 -45.46 25.41
CA MET A 1 -48.88 -45.58 24.02
C MET A 1 -49.16 -44.19 23.54
N ASP A 2 -48.21 -43.62 22.91
CA ASP A 2 -48.40 -42.72 21.78
C ASP A 2 -47.04 -42.50 21.09
N ASP A 3 -46.90 -43.17 19.94
CA ASP A 3 -45.79 -43.04 19.01
C ASP A 3 -46.08 -41.85 18.09
N SER A 4 -45.30 -40.79 18.18
CA SER A 4 -45.17 -39.83 17.10
C SER A 4 -43.80 -39.17 17.14
N GLU A 5 -42.72 -39.92 17.00
CA GLU A 5 -41.43 -39.41 16.54
C GLU A 5 -41.53 -39.05 15.05
N LYS A 6 -41.74 -37.76 14.82
CA LYS A 6 -41.60 -37.18 13.48
C LYS A 6 -40.16 -37.29 13.01
N GLY A 7 -39.94 -38.04 11.95
CA GLY A 7 -38.67 -38.20 11.27
C GLY A 7 -38.04 -36.87 10.87
N ALA A 8 -37.11 -36.39 11.67
CA ALA A 8 -36.17 -35.35 11.30
C ALA A 8 -35.19 -35.94 10.28
N VAL A 9 -35.33 -35.58 9.01
CA VAL A 9 -34.35 -35.87 7.94
C VAL A 9 -33.03 -35.27 8.34
N HIS A 10 -32.13 -36.15 8.81
CA HIS A 10 -30.77 -35.78 9.21
C HIS A 10 -29.98 -35.45 7.92
N MET A 11 -29.96 -34.15 7.50
CA MET A 11 -29.14 -33.70 6.38
C MET A 11 -27.65 -33.90 6.73
N PRO A 12 -26.84 -34.41 5.78
CA PRO A 12 -25.41 -34.61 5.99
C PRO A 12 -24.74 -33.29 6.36
N THR A 13 -23.83 -33.30 7.31
CA THR A 13 -23.10 -32.13 7.83
C THR A 13 -22.36 -31.34 6.75
N ALA A 14 -21.96 -31.99 5.66
CA ALA A 14 -21.37 -31.37 4.47
C ALA A 14 -22.39 -30.49 3.69
N PHE A 15 -23.65 -30.92 3.60
CA PHE A 15 -24.70 -30.16 2.93
C PHE A 15 -25.11 -28.93 3.75
N GLN A 16 -25.17 -29.03 5.06
CA GLN A 16 -25.44 -27.90 5.96
C GLN A 16 -24.32 -26.84 5.89
N LYS A 17 -23.04 -27.25 5.84
CA LYS A 17 -21.91 -26.34 5.65
C LYS A 17 -21.97 -25.62 4.28
N ASN A 18 -22.26 -26.34 3.23
CA ASN A 18 -22.39 -25.76 1.88
C ASN A 18 -23.60 -24.83 1.79
N TRP A 19 -24.70 -25.16 2.45
CA TRP A 19 -25.90 -24.30 2.48
C TRP A 19 -25.70 -23.03 3.31
N ALA A 20 -25.00 -23.10 4.43
CA ALA A 20 -24.61 -21.94 5.21
C ALA A 20 -23.70 -20.99 4.42
N SER A 21 -22.70 -21.54 3.73
CA SER A 21 -21.81 -20.75 2.86
C SER A 21 -22.58 -20.10 1.68
N PHE A 22 -23.56 -20.81 1.11
CA PHE A 22 -24.41 -20.27 0.05
C PHE A 22 -25.33 -19.15 0.57
N ARG A 23 -25.88 -19.30 1.77
CA ARG A 23 -26.69 -18.26 2.41
C ARG A 23 -25.88 -17.02 2.76
N GLU A 24 -24.62 -17.17 3.20
CA GLU A 24 -23.71 -16.03 3.42
C GLU A 24 -23.31 -15.31 2.13
N MET A 25 -23.26 -16.00 0.97
CA MET A 25 -23.06 -15.39 -0.33
C MET A 25 -24.25 -14.53 -0.78
N LEU A 26 -25.46 -14.92 -0.42
CA LEU A 26 -26.71 -14.20 -0.76
C LEU A 26 -26.99 -13.00 0.13
N ILE A 27 -26.33 -12.89 1.29
CA ILE A 27 -26.51 -11.71 2.16
C ILE A 27 -25.68 -10.55 1.57
N PRO A 28 -26.30 -9.49 1.04
CA PRO A 28 -25.56 -8.37 0.49
C PRO A 28 -24.76 -7.71 1.62
N LYS A 29 -23.42 -7.64 1.47
CA LYS A 29 -22.62 -6.72 2.28
C LYS A 29 -23.23 -5.33 2.11
N ARG A 30 -23.33 -4.58 3.19
CA ARG A 30 -23.89 -3.21 3.23
C ARG A 30 -23.06 -2.32 2.28
N GLN A 31 -23.46 -2.31 1.00
CA GLN A 31 -22.85 -1.46 -0.03
C GLN A 31 -23.40 -0.04 0.11
N SER A 32 -22.57 0.96 -0.15
CA SER A 32 -23.04 2.32 -0.26
C SER A 32 -23.98 2.46 -1.48
N ARG A 33 -24.97 3.37 -1.40
CA ARG A 33 -25.90 3.61 -2.53
C ARG A 33 -25.15 3.94 -3.83
N GLY A 34 -24.02 4.63 -3.76
CA GLY A 34 -23.19 4.96 -4.91
C GLY A 34 -22.53 3.73 -5.55
N GLN A 35 -22.03 2.79 -4.73
CA GLN A 35 -21.47 1.52 -5.23
C GLN A 35 -22.53 0.67 -5.93
N LEU A 36 -23.73 0.59 -5.35
CA LEU A 36 -24.82 -0.18 -5.91
C LEU A 36 -25.29 0.37 -7.28
N LEU A 37 -25.37 1.70 -7.43
CA LEU A 37 -25.69 2.34 -8.71
C LEU A 37 -24.58 2.14 -9.75
N ARG A 38 -23.32 2.23 -9.35
CA ARG A 38 -22.17 1.96 -10.22
C ARG A 38 -22.22 0.53 -10.76
N ASP A 39 -22.39 -0.46 -9.87
CA ASP A 39 -22.36 -1.87 -10.21
C ASP A 39 -23.59 -2.27 -11.06
N ALA A 40 -24.76 -1.67 -10.81
CA ALA A 40 -25.94 -1.81 -11.67
C ALA A 40 -25.70 -1.20 -13.06
N GLY A 41 -25.07 -0.03 -13.13
CA GLY A 41 -24.70 0.63 -14.40
C GLY A 41 -23.71 -0.21 -15.22
N ILE A 42 -22.67 -0.76 -14.58
CA ILE A 42 -21.68 -1.64 -15.22
C ILE A 42 -22.40 -2.89 -15.77
N THR A 43 -23.27 -3.53 -14.98
CA THR A 43 -24.03 -4.72 -15.38
C THR A 43 -24.89 -4.43 -16.60
N PHE A 44 -25.62 -3.33 -16.57
CA PHE A 44 -26.45 -2.90 -17.69
C PHE A 44 -25.63 -2.65 -18.96
N CYS A 45 -24.54 -1.90 -18.88
CA CYS A 45 -23.66 -1.61 -20.03
C CYS A 45 -23.09 -2.88 -20.65
N ILE A 46 -22.59 -3.82 -19.84
CA ILE A 46 -22.02 -5.08 -20.34
C ILE A 46 -23.07 -5.92 -21.06
N LEU A 47 -24.28 -6.07 -20.47
CA LEU A 47 -25.36 -6.83 -21.09
C LEU A 47 -25.88 -6.14 -22.36
N ALA A 48 -25.98 -4.82 -22.41
CA ALA A 48 -26.34 -4.07 -23.60
C ALA A 48 -25.32 -4.24 -24.73
N ILE A 49 -24.02 -4.20 -24.42
CA ILE A 49 -22.94 -4.46 -25.39
C ILE A 49 -23.04 -5.91 -25.90
N ALA A 50 -23.24 -6.89 -25.03
CA ALA A 50 -23.38 -8.28 -25.41
C ALA A 50 -24.58 -8.47 -26.34
N ALA A 51 -25.74 -7.87 -26.05
CA ALA A 51 -26.92 -7.89 -26.88
C ALA A 51 -26.68 -7.23 -28.25
N ALA A 52 -25.99 -6.10 -28.30
CA ALA A 52 -25.64 -5.43 -29.55
C ALA A 52 -24.71 -6.29 -30.43
N VAL A 53 -23.68 -6.91 -29.83
CA VAL A 53 -22.77 -7.83 -30.52
C VAL A 53 -23.56 -9.02 -31.07
N CYS A 54 -24.45 -9.62 -30.28
CA CYS A 54 -25.29 -10.74 -30.76
C CYS A 54 -26.23 -10.31 -31.90
N ALA A 55 -26.82 -9.11 -31.83
CA ALA A 55 -27.68 -8.60 -32.91
C ALA A 55 -26.89 -8.40 -34.21
N VAL A 56 -25.64 -7.93 -34.14
CA VAL A 56 -24.79 -7.83 -35.34
C VAL A 56 -24.46 -9.23 -35.91
N LEU A 57 -24.07 -10.17 -35.02
CA LEU A 57 -23.72 -11.54 -35.43
C LEU A 57 -24.90 -12.26 -36.08
N THR A 58 -26.10 -12.16 -35.53
CA THR A 58 -27.31 -12.76 -36.11
C THR A 58 -27.69 -12.12 -37.47
N HIS A 59 -27.41 -10.82 -37.64
CA HIS A 59 -27.65 -10.13 -38.91
C HIS A 59 -26.66 -10.53 -40.01
N MET A 60 -25.43 -10.97 -39.63
CA MET A 60 -24.42 -11.47 -40.58
C MET A 60 -24.64 -12.93 -41.03
N GLY A 61 -25.64 -13.64 -40.53
CA GLY A 61 -26.19 -14.87 -41.12
C GLY A 61 -25.57 -16.21 -40.71
N ASP A 62 -24.73 -16.29 -39.65
CA ASP A 62 -24.04 -17.57 -39.34
C ASP A 62 -23.81 -17.86 -37.83
N SER A 63 -24.70 -17.51 -36.91
CA SER A 63 -24.21 -17.53 -35.53
C SER A 63 -25.18 -17.84 -34.40
N ASP A 64 -26.19 -18.68 -34.60
CA ASP A 64 -27.05 -19.14 -33.49
C ASP A 64 -26.25 -19.84 -32.38
N SER A 65 -25.12 -20.48 -32.71
CA SER A 65 -24.25 -21.17 -31.77
C SER A 65 -23.33 -20.22 -30.94
N ALA A 66 -23.02 -19.03 -31.47
CA ALA A 66 -22.13 -18.08 -30.82
C ALA A 66 -22.83 -17.22 -29.73
N VAL A 67 -24.13 -17.00 -29.87
CA VAL A 67 -24.91 -16.15 -28.95
C VAL A 67 -24.80 -16.56 -27.48
N PRO A 68 -24.98 -17.85 -27.10
CA PRO A 68 -24.79 -18.26 -25.69
C PRO A 68 -23.40 -17.99 -25.16
N MET A 69 -22.36 -18.13 -26.00
CA MET A 69 -20.96 -17.90 -25.58
C MET A 69 -20.70 -16.43 -25.26
N VAL A 70 -21.25 -15.50 -26.07
CA VAL A 70 -21.14 -14.05 -25.83
C VAL A 70 -21.79 -13.67 -24.50
N PHE A 71 -22.95 -14.21 -24.18
CA PHE A 71 -23.63 -13.94 -22.93
C PHE A 71 -22.92 -14.58 -21.70
N VAL A 72 -22.32 -15.76 -21.83
CA VAL A 72 -21.49 -16.37 -20.80
C VAL A 72 -20.29 -15.49 -20.52
N LEU A 73 -19.63 -14.96 -21.56
CA LEU A 73 -18.54 -14.01 -21.41
C LEU A 73 -19.01 -12.72 -20.71
N ALA A 74 -20.16 -12.19 -21.08
CA ALA A 74 -20.74 -11.02 -20.42
C ALA A 74 -20.97 -11.25 -18.92
N VAL A 75 -21.52 -12.39 -18.52
CA VAL A 75 -21.70 -12.76 -17.10
C VAL A 75 -20.36 -12.85 -16.37
N LEU A 76 -19.33 -13.42 -17.00
CA LEU A 76 -17.98 -13.48 -16.45
C LEU A 76 -17.40 -12.06 -16.22
N LEU A 77 -17.56 -11.15 -17.18
CA LEU A 77 -17.13 -9.76 -17.06
C LEU A 77 -17.89 -9.03 -15.94
N VAL A 78 -19.20 -9.22 -15.84
CA VAL A 78 -20.01 -8.68 -14.72
C VAL A 78 -19.46 -9.21 -13.38
N ALA A 79 -19.27 -10.52 -13.24
CA ALA A 79 -18.74 -11.14 -12.04
C ALA A 79 -17.34 -10.60 -11.66
N ARG A 80 -16.51 -10.24 -12.66
CA ARG A 80 -15.15 -9.69 -12.45
C ARG A 80 -15.17 -8.22 -12.02
N LEU A 81 -16.03 -7.41 -12.63
CA LEU A 81 -16.03 -5.95 -12.51
C LEU A 81 -16.98 -5.41 -11.43
N THR A 82 -17.99 -6.19 -11.00
CA THR A 82 -18.93 -5.79 -9.94
C THR A 82 -18.58 -6.44 -8.61
N ASP A 83 -19.01 -5.83 -7.51
CA ASP A 83 -18.83 -6.35 -6.16
C ASP A 83 -20.10 -7.05 -5.66
N GLY A 84 -20.03 -8.37 -5.54
CA GLY A 84 -21.08 -9.22 -4.99
C GLY A 84 -21.70 -10.20 -5.99
N PHE A 85 -22.09 -11.36 -5.48
CA PHE A 85 -22.67 -12.47 -6.26
C PHE A 85 -24.01 -12.11 -6.91
N ILE A 86 -24.76 -11.17 -6.32
CA ILE A 86 -26.12 -10.81 -6.77
C ILE A 86 -26.11 -10.26 -8.20
N PHE A 87 -25.16 -9.40 -8.56
CA PHE A 87 -25.10 -8.83 -9.90
C PHE A 87 -24.80 -9.89 -10.97
N SER A 88 -23.92 -10.84 -10.68
CA SER A 88 -23.64 -11.96 -11.60
C SER A 88 -24.83 -12.91 -11.71
N LEU A 89 -25.58 -13.14 -10.63
CA LEU A 89 -26.79 -13.95 -10.65
C LEU A 89 -27.88 -13.27 -11.50
N VAL A 90 -28.13 -11.98 -11.28
CA VAL A 90 -29.09 -11.20 -12.11
C VAL A 90 -28.67 -11.20 -13.58
N ALA A 91 -27.37 -10.95 -13.85
CA ALA A 91 -26.84 -11.00 -15.21
C ALA A 91 -27.08 -12.38 -15.88
N THR A 92 -26.88 -13.47 -15.11
CA THR A 92 -27.15 -14.84 -15.61
C THR A 92 -28.59 -15.04 -15.99
N VAL A 93 -29.52 -14.65 -15.11
CA VAL A 93 -30.97 -14.78 -15.38
C VAL A 93 -31.38 -13.96 -16.60
N VAL A 94 -30.94 -12.68 -16.65
CA VAL A 94 -31.21 -11.79 -17.79
C VAL A 94 -30.61 -12.36 -19.09
N SER A 95 -29.40 -12.89 -19.05
CA SER A 95 -28.72 -13.50 -20.19
C SER A 95 -29.49 -14.71 -20.74
N VAL A 96 -29.92 -15.62 -19.86
CA VAL A 96 -30.71 -16.80 -20.28
C VAL A 96 -32.04 -16.39 -20.91
N ILE A 97 -32.73 -15.43 -20.30
CA ILE A 97 -34.01 -14.90 -20.86
C ILE A 97 -33.75 -14.22 -22.20
N SER A 98 -32.71 -13.39 -22.33
CA SER A 98 -32.39 -12.69 -23.57
C SER A 98 -32.05 -13.65 -24.69
N VAL A 99 -31.25 -14.68 -24.43
CA VAL A 99 -30.93 -15.71 -25.43
C VAL A 99 -32.19 -16.44 -25.93
N ASN A 100 -33.06 -16.86 -25.00
CA ASN A 100 -34.30 -17.59 -25.37
C ASN A 100 -35.29 -16.71 -26.15
N TYR A 101 -35.53 -15.48 -25.67
CA TYR A 101 -36.58 -14.61 -26.20
C TYR A 101 -36.16 -13.86 -27.45
N ALA A 102 -34.96 -13.29 -27.47
CA ALA A 102 -34.54 -12.37 -28.52
C ALA A 102 -33.69 -13.02 -29.61
N PHE A 103 -32.94 -14.09 -29.31
CA PHE A 103 -31.92 -14.65 -30.19
C PHE A 103 -32.19 -16.13 -30.59
N THR A 104 -33.34 -16.69 -30.22
CA THR A 104 -33.71 -18.07 -30.56
C THR A 104 -34.99 -18.08 -31.40
N TYR A 105 -34.99 -18.84 -32.50
CA TYR A 105 -36.21 -18.97 -33.35
C TYR A 105 -37.30 -19.80 -32.64
N PRO A 106 -38.60 -19.40 -32.67
CA PRO A 106 -39.13 -18.16 -33.24
C PRO A 106 -38.82 -16.94 -32.39
N TYR A 107 -38.28 -15.87 -32.99
CA TYR A 107 -37.91 -14.66 -32.32
C TYR A 107 -39.09 -14.00 -31.59
N PHE A 108 -38.81 -13.39 -30.44
CA PHE A 108 -39.79 -12.72 -29.57
C PHE A 108 -40.89 -13.64 -29.02
N ALA A 109 -40.61 -14.95 -28.95
CA ALA A 109 -41.46 -15.93 -28.29
C ALA A 109 -40.63 -16.89 -27.45
N PHE A 110 -41.11 -17.26 -26.26
CA PHE A 110 -40.43 -18.27 -25.46
C PHE A 110 -40.63 -19.65 -26.06
N ASN A 111 -39.56 -20.32 -26.42
CA ASN A 111 -39.59 -21.67 -27.00
C ASN A 111 -38.80 -22.65 -26.13
N PHE A 112 -39.51 -23.65 -25.62
CA PHE A 112 -38.96 -24.75 -24.83
C PHE A 112 -39.18 -26.12 -25.50
N THR A 113 -39.76 -26.13 -26.69
CA THR A 113 -40.16 -27.35 -27.36
C THR A 113 -39.15 -27.88 -28.35
N ILE A 114 -38.22 -27.05 -28.83
CA ILE A 114 -37.16 -27.47 -29.76
C ILE A 114 -36.14 -28.31 -29.03
N THR A 115 -35.89 -29.52 -29.52
CA THR A 115 -34.95 -30.49 -28.98
C THR A 115 -33.53 -29.88 -28.91
N GLY A 116 -32.99 -29.75 -27.69
CA GLY A 116 -31.65 -29.21 -27.47
C GLY A 116 -31.61 -27.84 -26.76
N TYR A 117 -32.56 -26.93 -27.01
CA TYR A 117 -32.55 -25.62 -26.34
C TYR A 117 -32.65 -25.65 -24.81
N PRO A 118 -33.53 -26.51 -24.20
CA PRO A 118 -33.57 -26.61 -22.74
C PRO A 118 -32.22 -27.02 -22.12
N LEU A 119 -31.49 -27.91 -22.80
CA LEU A 119 -30.16 -28.33 -22.38
C LEU A 119 -29.14 -27.19 -22.47
N THR A 120 -29.17 -26.40 -23.55
CA THR A 120 -28.29 -25.24 -23.74
C THR A 120 -28.54 -24.19 -22.66
N PHE A 121 -29.79 -23.89 -22.34
CA PHE A 121 -30.13 -22.94 -21.26
C PHE A 121 -29.71 -23.45 -19.91
N LEU A 122 -29.89 -24.74 -19.60
CA LEU A 122 -29.45 -25.36 -18.36
C LEU A 122 -27.93 -25.32 -18.22
N THR A 123 -27.22 -25.67 -19.30
CA THR A 123 -25.75 -25.63 -19.28
C THR A 123 -25.21 -24.20 -19.15
N MET A 124 -25.79 -23.23 -19.87
CA MET A 124 -25.45 -21.82 -19.77
C MET A 124 -25.66 -21.31 -18.34
N PHE A 125 -26.82 -21.62 -17.75
CA PHE A 125 -27.11 -21.25 -16.36
C PHE A 125 -26.11 -21.89 -15.38
N ALA A 126 -25.87 -23.21 -15.52
CA ALA A 126 -24.93 -23.93 -14.67
C ALA A 126 -23.49 -23.36 -14.76
N VAL A 127 -23.00 -23.15 -15.98
CA VAL A 127 -21.66 -22.58 -16.21
C VAL A 127 -21.57 -21.17 -15.63
N SER A 128 -22.55 -20.30 -15.88
CA SER A 128 -22.56 -18.93 -15.36
C SER A 128 -22.59 -18.90 -13.83
N LEU A 129 -23.37 -19.80 -13.21
CA LEU A 129 -23.43 -19.93 -11.76
C LEU A 129 -22.09 -20.37 -11.17
N VAL A 130 -21.47 -21.41 -11.75
CA VAL A 130 -20.16 -21.91 -11.31
C VAL A 130 -19.08 -20.83 -11.46
N VAL A 131 -19.03 -20.16 -12.60
CA VAL A 131 -18.06 -19.07 -12.85
C VAL A 131 -18.27 -17.92 -11.89
N GLY A 132 -19.52 -17.51 -11.64
CA GLY A 132 -19.84 -16.46 -10.66
C GLY A 132 -19.36 -16.84 -9.24
N MET A 133 -19.63 -18.08 -8.80
CA MET A 133 -19.16 -18.58 -7.50
C MET A 133 -17.63 -18.63 -7.40
N LEU A 134 -16.95 -19.13 -8.43
CA LEU A 134 -15.48 -19.21 -8.45
C LEU A 134 -14.85 -17.81 -8.41
N THR A 135 -15.38 -16.86 -9.17
CA THR A 135 -14.89 -15.49 -9.19
C THR A 135 -15.05 -14.80 -7.81
N ASP A 136 -16.21 -14.98 -7.16
CA ASP A 136 -16.41 -14.44 -5.80
C ASP A 136 -15.47 -15.09 -4.78
N ARG A 137 -15.24 -16.40 -4.91
CA ARG A 137 -14.30 -17.13 -4.06
C ARG A 137 -12.86 -16.60 -4.21
N VAL A 138 -12.40 -16.39 -5.45
CA VAL A 138 -11.07 -15.82 -5.72
C VAL A 138 -10.95 -14.42 -5.13
N LYS A 139 -11.92 -13.54 -5.37
CA LYS A 139 -11.94 -12.19 -4.78
C LYS A 139 -11.89 -12.20 -3.25
N ARG A 140 -12.61 -13.12 -2.60
CA ARG A 140 -12.56 -13.28 -1.14
C ARG A 140 -11.19 -13.73 -0.67
N GLN A 141 -10.57 -14.69 -1.36
CA GLN A 141 -9.22 -15.15 -1.03
C GLN A 141 -8.19 -14.04 -1.15
N GLU A 142 -8.25 -13.24 -2.23
CA GLU A 142 -7.38 -12.08 -2.42
C GLU A 142 -7.53 -11.05 -1.29
N ARG A 143 -8.77 -10.73 -0.88
CA ARG A 143 -9.05 -9.81 0.23
C ARG A 143 -8.49 -10.34 1.56
N VAL A 144 -8.77 -11.60 1.90
CA VAL A 144 -8.28 -12.23 3.14
C VAL A 144 -6.74 -12.28 3.14
N LYS A 145 -6.14 -12.58 1.98
CA LYS A 145 -4.68 -12.58 1.84
C LYS A 145 -4.11 -11.18 2.07
N ALA A 146 -4.68 -10.15 1.47
CA ALA A 146 -4.25 -8.77 1.66
C ALA A 146 -4.42 -8.29 3.12
N GLU A 147 -5.52 -8.66 3.78
CA GLU A 147 -5.73 -8.38 5.21
C GLU A 147 -4.70 -9.10 6.09
N ALA A 148 -4.43 -10.39 5.82
CA ALA A 148 -3.42 -11.16 6.55
C ALA A 148 -2.00 -10.60 6.36
N GLU A 149 -1.64 -10.17 5.15
CA GLU A 149 -0.37 -9.51 4.85
C GLU A 149 -0.25 -8.19 5.61
N LYS A 150 -1.31 -7.38 5.65
CA LYS A 150 -1.37 -6.14 6.43
C LYS A 150 -1.18 -6.38 7.94
N GLU A 151 -1.86 -7.39 8.50
CA GLU A 151 -1.70 -7.75 9.92
C GLU A 151 -0.31 -8.31 10.22
N LYS A 152 0.26 -9.12 9.33
CA LYS A 152 1.64 -9.62 9.45
C LYS A 152 2.65 -8.47 9.44
N MET A 153 2.48 -7.50 8.54
CA MET A 153 3.31 -6.31 8.47
C MET A 153 3.24 -5.51 9.77
N LYS A 154 2.03 -5.30 10.32
CA LYS A 154 1.82 -4.61 11.59
C LYS A 154 2.47 -5.34 12.77
N ALA A 155 2.37 -6.67 12.82
CA ALA A 155 3.03 -7.47 13.85
C ALA A 155 4.57 -7.41 13.76
N ASN A 156 5.12 -7.45 12.55
CA ASN A 156 6.56 -7.30 12.33
C ASN A 156 7.06 -5.92 12.74
N LEU A 157 6.30 -4.86 12.42
CA LEU A 157 6.60 -3.50 12.86
C LEU A 157 6.67 -3.42 14.40
N LEU A 158 5.65 -3.92 15.10
CA LEU A 158 5.61 -3.90 16.56
C LEU A 158 6.78 -4.66 17.18
N ARG A 159 7.17 -5.79 16.57
CA ARG A 159 8.34 -6.58 17.02
C ARG A 159 9.63 -5.82 16.83
N SER A 160 9.86 -5.19 15.67
CA SER A 160 11.05 -4.41 15.39
C SER A 160 11.14 -3.21 16.33
N VAL A 161 10.05 -2.45 16.47
CA VAL A 161 9.97 -1.30 17.39
C VAL A 161 10.29 -1.71 18.82
N SER A 162 9.72 -2.83 19.30
CA SER A 162 9.97 -3.31 20.67
C SER A 162 11.42 -3.69 20.90
N HIS A 163 12.08 -4.29 19.91
CA HIS A 163 13.49 -4.62 19.96
C HIS A 163 14.36 -3.34 19.99
N ASP A 164 14.04 -2.39 19.12
CA ASP A 164 14.83 -1.16 18.96
C ASP A 164 14.64 -0.19 20.13
N LEU A 165 13.50 -0.22 20.81
CA LEU A 165 13.28 0.49 22.08
C LEU A 165 14.08 -0.13 23.24
N ARG A 166 14.15 -1.47 23.31
CA ARG A 166 14.78 -2.17 24.45
C ARG A 166 16.27 -1.88 24.57
N THR A 167 16.99 -1.82 23.45
CA THR A 167 18.45 -1.65 23.45
C THR A 167 18.91 -0.32 24.09
N PRO A 168 18.42 0.87 23.65
CA PRO A 168 18.81 2.13 24.28
C PRO A 168 18.28 2.23 25.71
N LEU A 169 17.09 1.69 25.99
CA LEU A 169 16.55 1.70 27.35
C LEU A 169 17.44 0.91 28.31
N THR A 170 17.95 -0.25 27.88
CA THR A 170 18.91 -1.05 28.65
C THR A 170 20.23 -0.30 28.86
N SER A 171 20.72 0.43 27.85
CA SER A 171 21.92 1.26 27.93
C SER A 171 21.74 2.43 28.91
N ILE A 172 20.58 3.13 28.85
CA ILE A 172 20.22 4.20 29.77
C ILE A 172 20.21 3.69 31.23
N ILE A 173 19.54 2.57 31.47
CA ILE A 173 19.46 1.96 32.80
C ILE A 173 20.85 1.54 33.25
N GLY A 174 21.63 0.87 32.41
CA GLY A 174 22.99 0.42 32.76
C GLY A 174 23.94 1.57 33.09
N SER A 175 23.96 2.60 32.22
CA SER A 175 24.85 3.78 32.47
C SER A 175 24.44 4.57 33.71
N SER A 176 23.14 4.77 33.93
CA SER A 176 22.65 5.46 35.13
C SER A 176 22.88 4.65 36.41
N SER A 177 22.67 3.33 36.39
CA SER A 177 22.99 2.45 37.53
C SER A 177 24.49 2.44 37.85
N ALA A 178 25.34 2.36 36.82
CA ALA A 178 26.78 2.40 36.99
C ALA A 178 27.25 3.70 37.67
N VAL A 179 26.68 4.85 37.28
CA VAL A 179 26.97 6.13 37.92
C VAL A 179 26.50 6.14 39.39
N LEU A 180 25.28 5.66 39.65
CA LEU A 180 24.72 5.66 41.02
C LEU A 180 25.47 4.73 41.96
N GLU A 181 25.86 3.53 41.54
CA GLU A 181 26.52 2.52 42.37
C GLU A 181 28.01 2.84 42.61
N ASN A 182 28.64 3.57 41.70
CA ASN A 182 30.08 3.87 41.79
C ASN A 182 30.39 5.37 41.78
N TYR A 183 29.44 6.19 42.24
CA TYR A 183 29.56 7.65 42.16
C TYR A 183 30.88 8.19 42.72
N ASP A 184 31.32 7.69 43.87
CA ASP A 184 32.57 8.13 44.54
C ASP A 184 33.82 7.49 43.94
N LYS A 185 33.69 6.43 43.13
CA LYS A 185 34.81 5.71 42.51
C LYS A 185 35.15 6.20 41.11
N PHE A 186 34.19 6.77 40.39
CA PHE A 186 34.41 7.24 39.05
C PHE A 186 34.97 8.67 39.02
N SER A 187 35.89 8.92 38.10
CA SER A 187 36.32 10.27 37.78
C SER A 187 35.18 11.09 37.16
N ASP A 188 35.27 12.40 37.25
CA ASP A 188 34.25 13.29 36.68
C ASP A 188 34.14 13.14 35.16
N ASP A 189 35.23 12.78 34.47
CA ASP A 189 35.21 12.52 33.03
C ASP A 189 34.41 11.27 32.69
N VAL A 190 34.57 10.16 33.45
CA VAL A 190 33.80 8.93 33.29
C VAL A 190 32.32 9.17 33.58
N LYS A 191 31.98 9.96 34.60
CA LYS A 191 30.60 10.33 34.93
C LYS A 191 29.98 11.13 33.78
N LYS A 192 30.70 12.12 33.25
CA LYS A 192 30.22 12.93 32.12
C LYS A 192 29.98 12.09 30.87
N ASP A 193 30.89 11.14 30.59
CA ASP A 193 30.73 10.23 29.42
C ASP A 193 29.52 9.34 29.58
N LEU A 194 29.31 8.70 30.73
CA LEU A 194 28.14 7.86 31.00
C LEU A 194 26.83 8.66 30.96
N ILE A 195 26.82 9.88 31.54
CA ILE A 195 25.62 10.76 31.44
C ILE A 195 25.39 11.22 29.98
N GLY A 196 26.49 11.45 29.24
CA GLY A 196 26.45 11.73 27.80
C GLY A 196 25.73 10.61 27.03
N HIS A 197 26.09 9.35 27.28
CA HIS A 197 25.41 8.19 26.67
C HIS A 197 23.95 8.14 27.05
N VAL A 198 23.57 8.38 28.30
CA VAL A 198 22.16 8.43 28.72
C VAL A 198 21.39 9.48 27.95
N ARG A 199 21.92 10.69 27.79
CA ARG A 199 21.30 11.78 27.04
C ARG A 199 21.12 11.42 25.56
N ASP A 200 22.17 10.88 24.95
CA ASP A 200 22.19 10.57 23.53
C ASP A 200 21.18 9.42 23.17
N ASP A 201 21.13 8.39 24.04
CA ASP A 201 20.15 7.30 23.93
C ASP A 201 18.72 7.79 24.17
N ALA A 202 18.49 8.70 25.13
CA ALA A 202 17.17 9.28 25.35
C ALA A 202 16.71 10.14 24.17
N GLN A 203 17.59 10.96 23.59
CA GLN A 203 17.29 11.73 22.39
C GLN A 203 16.99 10.83 21.19
N TRP A 204 17.69 9.71 21.07
CA TRP A 204 17.42 8.71 20.04
C TRP A 204 16.02 8.09 20.20
N LEU A 205 15.58 7.77 21.42
CA LEU A 205 14.24 7.26 21.72
C LEU A 205 13.13 8.25 21.33
N VAL A 206 13.33 9.54 21.61
CA VAL A 206 12.38 10.58 21.21
C VAL A 206 12.18 10.57 19.67
N ARG A 207 13.28 10.53 18.91
CA ARG A 207 13.24 10.44 17.45
C ARG A 207 12.52 9.19 16.95
N LEU A 208 12.76 8.03 17.60
CA LEU A 208 12.10 6.78 17.24
C LEU A 208 10.59 6.89 17.40
N VAL A 209 10.11 7.45 18.51
CA VAL A 209 8.69 7.66 18.78
C VAL A 209 8.06 8.61 17.75
N GLU A 210 8.71 9.74 17.44
CA GLU A 210 8.25 10.69 16.44
C GLU A 210 8.09 10.05 15.05
N ASN A 211 9.06 9.22 14.65
CA ASN A 211 9.03 8.50 13.40
C ASN A 211 7.89 7.46 13.35
N ILE A 212 7.65 6.72 14.43
CA ILE A 212 6.55 5.75 14.53
C ILE A 212 5.20 6.45 14.47
N LEU A 213 5.03 7.56 15.18
CA LEU A 213 3.80 8.35 15.13
C LEU A 213 3.53 8.89 13.72
N SER A 214 4.56 9.29 13.00
CA SER A 214 4.44 9.72 11.61
C SER A 214 3.94 8.57 10.72
N ILE A 215 4.53 7.36 10.82
CA ILE A 215 4.10 6.19 10.04
C ILE A 215 2.65 5.81 10.34
N THR A 216 2.23 5.78 11.61
CA THR A 216 0.87 5.38 11.99
C THR A 216 -0.16 6.37 11.47
N ARG A 217 0.11 7.66 11.54
CA ARG A 217 -0.77 8.70 10.99
C ARG A 217 -0.96 8.57 9.48
N PHE A 218 0.10 8.25 8.73
CA PHE A 218 0.01 8.07 7.26
C PHE A 218 -0.71 6.80 6.84
N ASN A 219 -0.51 5.67 7.55
CA ASN A 219 -1.12 4.39 7.19
C ASN A 219 -2.62 4.31 7.43
N GLU A 220 -3.17 5.12 8.33
CA GLU A 220 -4.61 5.18 8.63
C GLU A 220 -5.39 6.08 7.67
N GLY A 221 -4.73 6.74 6.72
CA GLY A 221 -5.37 7.72 5.82
C GLY A 221 -5.92 8.94 6.57
N ALA A 222 -5.54 9.10 7.84
CA ALA A 222 -6.07 10.12 8.74
C ALA A 222 -5.39 11.50 8.57
N VAL A 223 -4.27 11.57 7.87
CA VAL A 223 -3.58 12.85 7.64
C VAL A 223 -4.07 13.47 6.35
N LYS A 224 -4.89 14.48 6.48
CA LYS A 224 -5.13 15.43 5.42
C LYS A 224 -3.86 16.27 5.32
N ILE A 225 -3.01 15.99 4.30
CA ILE A 225 -1.80 16.77 4.05
C ILE A 225 -2.25 18.13 3.56
N ASP A 226 -1.81 19.18 4.23
CA ASP A 226 -2.09 20.56 3.84
C ASP A 226 -1.03 21.01 2.84
N LYS A 227 -1.28 20.73 1.55
CA LYS A 227 -0.39 21.11 0.46
C LYS A 227 -0.61 22.58 0.13
N VAL A 228 0.25 23.44 0.65
CA VAL A 228 0.25 24.86 0.33
C VAL A 228 1.47 25.15 -0.56
N PRO A 229 1.36 25.99 -1.62
CA PRO A 229 2.50 26.40 -2.40
C PRO A 229 3.59 27.01 -1.50
N GLN A 230 4.76 26.38 -1.45
CA GLN A 230 5.92 26.80 -0.64
C GLN A 230 7.14 27.01 -1.54
N ALA A 231 7.99 27.95 -1.19
CA ALA A 231 9.27 28.15 -1.86
C ALA A 231 10.25 27.03 -1.46
N ALA A 232 10.68 26.24 -2.44
CA ALA A 232 11.55 25.08 -2.21
C ALA A 232 12.89 25.44 -1.56
N GLU A 233 13.43 26.61 -1.90
CA GLU A 233 14.65 27.14 -1.31
C GLU A 233 14.51 27.52 0.17
N GLU A 234 13.35 28.06 0.59
CA GLU A 234 13.10 28.41 1.98
C GLU A 234 13.05 27.15 2.85
N ILE A 235 12.33 26.11 2.37
CA ILE A 235 12.25 24.82 3.09
C ILE A 235 13.63 24.16 3.17
N ALA A 236 14.43 24.21 2.09
CA ALA A 236 15.79 23.68 2.11
C ALA A 236 16.70 24.43 3.11
N ALA A 237 16.61 25.75 3.14
CA ALA A 237 17.39 26.58 4.07
C ALA A 237 16.99 26.33 5.53
N GLU A 238 15.68 26.23 5.81
CA GLU A 238 15.17 25.95 7.15
C GLU A 238 15.57 24.56 7.65
N ALA A 239 15.45 23.53 6.78
CA ALA A 239 15.91 22.18 7.07
C ALA A 239 17.42 22.15 7.44
N VAL A 240 18.26 22.82 6.67
CA VAL A 240 19.71 22.92 6.95
C VAL A 240 19.98 23.69 8.24
N SER A 241 19.25 24.78 8.49
CA SER A 241 19.39 25.53 9.75
C SER A 241 19.06 24.66 10.98
N LYS A 242 17.96 23.91 10.94
CA LYS A 242 17.57 22.99 12.02
C LYS A 242 18.55 21.81 12.16
N PHE A 243 19.01 21.27 11.02
CA PHE A 243 20.02 20.21 11.01
C PHE A 243 21.34 20.66 11.65
N LYS A 244 21.89 21.82 11.28
CA LYS A 244 23.16 22.36 11.83
C LYS A 244 23.12 22.61 13.33
N LYS A 245 21.98 23.00 13.89
CA LYS A 245 21.82 23.13 15.37
C LYS A 245 22.05 21.82 16.11
N ARG A 246 21.90 20.69 15.43
CA ARG A 246 21.95 19.36 16.03
C ARG A 246 23.22 18.57 15.65
N PHE A 247 23.68 18.76 14.42
CA PHE A 247 24.84 18.09 13.83
C PHE A 247 25.81 19.15 13.30
N ASP A 248 26.78 19.50 14.10
CA ASP A 248 27.86 20.45 13.71
C ASP A 248 29.12 19.72 13.23
N THR A 249 28.96 18.47 12.74
CA THR A 249 30.08 17.58 12.41
C THR A 249 30.55 17.68 10.98
N LEU A 250 29.65 18.01 10.04
CA LEU A 250 29.96 18.08 8.61
C LEU A 250 29.39 19.38 7.99
N PRO A 251 30.17 20.06 7.13
CA PRO A 251 29.67 21.20 6.37
C PRO A 251 28.56 20.76 5.41
N VAL A 252 27.46 21.51 5.39
CA VAL A 252 26.36 21.31 4.45
C VAL A 252 26.36 22.46 3.46
N ARG A 253 26.57 22.15 2.18
CA ARG A 253 26.41 23.07 1.05
C ARG A 253 24.98 23.03 0.55
N VAL A 254 24.37 24.17 0.30
CA VAL A 254 23.03 24.29 -0.34
C VAL A 254 23.21 24.79 -1.76
N SER A 255 22.64 24.10 -2.71
CA SER A 255 22.60 24.47 -4.13
C SER A 255 21.14 24.52 -4.58
N VAL A 256 20.64 25.72 -4.82
CA VAL A 256 19.28 25.99 -5.30
C VAL A 256 19.36 26.69 -6.65
N PRO A 257 18.33 26.58 -7.51
CA PRO A 257 18.28 27.31 -8.77
C PRO A 257 18.08 28.80 -8.53
N ASP A 258 18.40 29.62 -9.53
CA ASP A 258 18.19 31.10 -9.48
C ASP A 258 16.70 31.46 -9.60
N GLU A 259 15.87 30.56 -10.15
CA GLU A 259 14.42 30.73 -10.28
C GLU A 259 13.69 30.27 -9.02
N LEU A 260 12.68 31.03 -8.60
CA LEU A 260 11.79 30.67 -7.48
C LEU A 260 10.96 29.43 -7.83
N LEU A 261 11.15 28.33 -7.08
CA LEU A 261 10.38 27.10 -7.27
C LEU A 261 9.26 27.00 -6.22
N MET A 262 8.02 27.30 -6.65
CA MET A 262 6.84 27.10 -5.82
C MET A 262 6.35 25.64 -5.97
N VAL A 263 6.24 24.93 -4.85
CA VAL A 263 5.88 23.51 -4.82
C VAL A 263 4.73 23.33 -3.82
N PRO A 264 3.60 22.71 -4.21
CA PRO A 264 2.51 22.37 -3.30
C PRO A 264 2.98 21.29 -2.32
N MET A 265 3.27 21.67 -1.07
CA MET A 265 3.77 20.74 -0.06
C MET A 265 3.42 21.18 1.36
N ASP A 266 3.39 20.22 2.27
CA ASP A 266 3.41 20.46 3.70
C ASP A 266 4.86 20.73 4.14
N ALA A 267 5.14 21.99 4.48
CA ALA A 267 6.47 22.46 4.82
C ALA A 267 7.13 21.62 5.94
N THR A 268 6.38 21.33 7.00
CA THR A 268 6.90 20.60 8.17
C THR A 268 7.29 19.16 7.82
N LEU A 269 6.48 18.50 7.01
CA LEU A 269 6.72 17.11 6.60
C LEU A 269 7.90 17.01 5.63
N ILE A 270 7.99 17.92 4.66
CA ILE A 270 9.11 17.91 3.71
C ILE A 270 10.42 18.32 4.37
N GLU A 271 10.37 19.26 5.30
CA GLU A 271 11.52 19.58 6.13
C GLU A 271 12.02 18.36 6.94
N GLN A 272 11.10 17.59 7.52
CA GLN A 272 11.44 16.34 8.22
C GLN A 272 12.11 15.33 7.29
N VAL A 273 11.64 15.20 6.02
CA VAL A 273 12.29 14.35 5.01
C VAL A 273 13.72 14.79 4.77
N LEU A 274 13.96 16.08 4.55
CA LEU A 274 15.29 16.63 4.30
C LEU A 274 16.24 16.41 5.48
N ILE A 275 15.77 16.66 6.70
CA ILE A 275 16.56 16.41 7.92
C ILE A 275 16.91 14.94 8.04
N ASN A 276 15.95 14.03 7.87
CA ASN A 276 16.19 12.58 7.93
C ASN A 276 17.21 12.12 6.88
N LEU A 277 17.17 12.65 5.67
CA LEU A 277 18.12 12.31 4.61
C LEU A 277 19.53 12.82 4.93
N MET A 278 19.66 14.04 5.46
CA MET A 278 20.95 14.57 5.92
C MET A 278 21.50 13.81 7.13
N GLU A 279 20.66 13.43 8.10
CA GLU A 279 21.05 12.57 9.24
C GLU A 279 21.58 11.22 8.74
N ASN A 280 20.91 10.60 7.76
CA ASN A 280 21.37 9.36 7.14
C ASN A 280 22.75 9.52 6.48
N ALA A 281 23.00 10.63 5.81
CA ALA A 281 24.32 10.90 5.23
C ALA A 281 25.41 10.99 6.33
N VAL A 282 25.17 11.69 7.45
CA VAL A 282 26.13 11.74 8.58
C VAL A 282 26.37 10.37 9.20
N LEU A 283 25.32 9.58 9.37
CA LEU A 283 25.42 8.31 10.10
C LEU A 283 26.02 7.17 9.25
N HIS A 284 25.80 7.19 7.94
CA HIS A 284 26.10 6.06 7.05
C HIS A 284 27.22 6.34 6.03
N ALA A 285 27.45 7.58 5.64
CA ALA A 285 28.46 7.92 4.66
C ALA A 285 29.87 7.87 5.30
N LYS A 286 30.43 6.65 5.43
CA LYS A 286 31.78 6.46 5.99
C LYS A 286 32.80 7.31 5.22
N GLY A 287 33.56 8.12 5.95
CA GLY A 287 34.59 8.97 5.34
C GLY A 287 34.06 10.22 4.65
N ALA A 288 32.79 10.53 4.76
CA ALA A 288 32.25 11.76 4.20
C ALA A 288 32.84 12.98 4.91
N THR A 289 33.19 14.00 4.14
CA THR A 289 33.70 15.28 4.61
C THR A 289 32.76 16.44 4.31
N GLU A 290 31.78 16.24 3.45
CA GLU A 290 30.81 17.26 3.03
C GLU A 290 29.47 16.61 2.65
N ILE A 291 28.37 17.32 2.92
CA ILE A 291 27.03 17.00 2.44
C ILE A 291 26.57 18.15 1.54
N GLU A 292 25.94 17.83 0.42
CA GLU A 292 25.30 18.81 -0.45
C GLU A 292 23.79 18.58 -0.48
N LEU A 293 22.99 19.60 -0.13
CA LEU A 293 21.55 19.64 -0.38
C LEU A 293 21.33 20.42 -1.65
N ARG A 294 20.79 19.73 -2.67
CA ARG A 294 20.57 20.30 -4.00
C ARG A 294 19.08 20.28 -4.34
N VAL A 295 18.57 21.43 -4.80
CA VAL A 295 17.22 21.57 -5.35
C VAL A 295 17.33 21.90 -6.83
N ARG A 296 16.55 21.24 -7.69
CA ARG A 296 16.52 21.49 -9.13
C ARG A 296 15.12 21.29 -9.67
N ARG A 297 14.81 22.04 -10.75
CA ARG A 297 13.63 21.79 -11.56
C ARG A 297 13.94 20.72 -12.61
N GLU A 298 13.09 19.71 -12.71
CA GLU A 298 13.14 18.67 -13.74
C GLU A 298 11.76 18.55 -14.40
N GLY A 299 11.54 19.32 -15.47
CA GLY A 299 10.23 19.45 -16.12
C GLY A 299 9.18 20.01 -15.17
N GLY A 300 8.08 19.28 -14.94
CA GLY A 300 7.01 19.64 -13.99
C GLY A 300 7.29 19.21 -12.54
N LEU A 301 8.50 18.74 -12.21
CA LEU A 301 8.87 18.25 -10.89
C LEU A 301 9.95 19.12 -10.24
N ALA A 302 9.86 19.32 -8.93
CA ALA A 302 10.94 19.84 -8.11
C ALA A 302 11.69 18.65 -7.48
N ARG A 303 12.98 18.49 -7.81
CA ARG A 303 13.83 17.44 -7.26
C ARG A 303 14.70 17.97 -6.14
N PHE A 304 14.61 17.35 -4.98
CA PHE A 304 15.46 17.55 -3.82
C PHE A 304 16.44 16.38 -3.72
N SER A 305 17.72 16.66 -3.55
CA SER A 305 18.78 15.65 -3.51
C SER A 305 19.73 15.93 -2.37
N VAL A 306 19.98 14.93 -1.53
CA VAL A 306 21.03 14.94 -0.51
C VAL A 306 22.17 14.07 -1.02
N LEU A 307 23.34 14.68 -1.22
CA LEU A 307 24.53 14.05 -1.76
C LEU A 307 25.62 14.05 -0.67
N ASP A 308 26.30 12.92 -0.51
CA ASP A 308 27.51 12.81 0.27
C ASP A 308 28.72 12.46 -0.64
N ASN A 309 29.91 12.60 -0.07
CA ASN A 309 31.16 12.22 -0.72
C ASN A 309 31.87 11.06 0.01
N GLY A 310 31.13 10.22 0.72
CA GLY A 310 31.63 9.07 1.45
C GLY A 310 31.82 7.82 0.60
N ALA A 311 31.75 6.65 1.24
CA ALA A 311 31.95 5.34 0.59
C ALA A 311 30.80 4.92 -0.34
N GLY A 312 29.64 5.60 -0.30
CA GLY A 312 28.44 5.19 -1.04
C GLY A 312 27.66 4.07 -0.35
N ILE A 313 26.65 3.56 -1.06
CA ILE A 313 25.74 2.49 -0.62
C ILE A 313 26.20 1.19 -1.26
N ASP A 314 26.17 0.08 -0.49
CA ASP A 314 26.49 -1.25 -1.02
C ASP A 314 25.57 -1.57 -2.23
N PRO A 315 26.12 -1.94 -3.40
CA PRO A 315 25.32 -2.29 -4.57
C PRO A 315 24.32 -3.43 -4.34
N ALA A 316 24.54 -4.32 -3.36
CA ALA A 316 23.61 -5.38 -3.00
C ALA A 316 22.40 -4.87 -2.21
N VAL A 317 22.56 -3.75 -1.51
CA VAL A 317 21.51 -3.11 -0.69
C VAL A 317 20.71 -2.09 -1.49
N LEU A 318 21.37 -1.40 -2.42
CA LEU A 318 20.78 -0.29 -3.18
C LEU A 318 19.43 -0.60 -3.83
N PRO A 319 19.21 -1.75 -4.52
CA PRO A 319 17.92 -2.09 -5.10
C PRO A 319 16.82 -2.29 -4.06
N LYS A 320 17.18 -2.80 -2.87
CA LYS A 320 16.25 -3.13 -1.79
C LYS A 320 15.99 -1.98 -0.83
N LEU A 321 16.69 -0.86 -0.99
CA LEU A 321 16.66 0.27 -0.04
C LEU A 321 15.25 0.83 0.19
N PHE A 322 14.39 0.74 -0.83
CA PHE A 322 13.00 1.22 -0.82
C PHE A 322 11.95 0.12 -1.02
N GLU A 323 12.36 -1.15 -1.25
CA GLU A 323 11.43 -2.26 -1.49
C GLU A 323 10.85 -2.81 -0.19
N GLU A 324 11.64 -2.86 0.88
CA GLU A 324 11.18 -3.31 2.19
C GLU A 324 10.81 -2.11 3.04
N MET A 325 9.52 -2.00 3.38
CA MET A 325 9.00 -0.94 4.27
C MET A 325 9.66 -0.99 5.66
N PHE A 326 10.31 -2.11 6.01
CA PHE A 326 11.09 -2.36 7.22
C PHE A 326 12.19 -3.37 6.91
N PRO A 327 13.43 -2.95 6.55
CA PRO A 327 14.54 -3.88 6.41
C PRO A 327 14.75 -4.59 7.75
N HIS A 328 14.99 -5.90 7.69
CA HIS A 328 15.28 -6.72 8.87
C HIS A 328 16.45 -6.10 9.62
N ALA A 329 16.19 -5.55 10.79
CA ALA A 329 17.15 -4.87 11.65
C ALA A 329 18.35 -5.75 12.10
N GLY A 330 18.39 -7.02 11.63
CA GLY A 330 19.39 -8.03 12.01
C GLY A 330 20.58 -8.19 11.07
N GLU A 331 20.47 -7.87 9.78
CA GLU A 331 21.48 -8.28 8.80
C GLU A 331 22.48 -7.19 8.37
N LEU A 332 22.27 -5.93 8.72
CA LEU A 332 23.17 -4.82 8.38
C LEU A 332 24.09 -4.39 9.53
N ARG A 333 24.31 -5.24 10.54
CA ARG A 333 25.16 -4.93 11.69
C ARG A 333 26.63 -5.26 11.42
N GLY A 334 27.34 -4.31 10.85
CA GLY A 334 28.80 -4.36 10.79
C GLY A 334 29.54 -3.36 11.66
N ASP A 335 28.91 -2.32 12.19
CA ASP A 335 29.58 -1.27 12.96
C ASP A 335 28.59 -0.58 13.91
N GLY A 336 28.86 -0.56 15.20
CA GLY A 336 28.08 -0.10 16.35
C GLY A 336 27.30 1.21 16.28
N ARG A 337 26.99 1.72 15.08
CA ARG A 337 26.13 2.88 14.86
C ARG A 337 24.70 2.43 14.57
N ARG A 338 23.79 2.74 15.47
CA ARG A 338 22.36 2.42 15.44
C ARG A 338 21.68 3.19 14.33
N SER A 339 21.43 2.55 13.17
CA SER A 339 20.55 3.11 12.17
C SER A 339 19.17 2.46 12.22
N MET A 340 18.16 3.29 12.31
CA MET A 340 16.79 2.87 12.14
C MET A 340 16.48 2.78 10.66
N GLY A 341 16.21 1.59 10.11
CA GLY A 341 15.59 1.43 8.79
C GLY A 341 14.24 2.14 8.65
N ILE A 342 13.74 2.71 9.74
CA ILE A 342 12.46 3.43 9.84
C ILE A 342 12.54 4.83 9.19
N GLY A 343 13.68 5.52 9.22
CA GLY A 343 13.78 6.89 8.69
C GLY A 343 13.47 7.00 7.20
N LEU A 344 14.01 6.10 6.39
CA LEU A 344 13.75 6.09 4.94
C LEU A 344 12.30 5.67 4.60
N SER A 345 11.69 4.77 5.38
CA SER A 345 10.28 4.40 5.20
C SER A 345 9.33 5.55 5.54
N VAL A 346 9.65 6.37 6.55
CA VAL A 346 8.93 7.62 6.85
C VAL A 346 9.07 8.58 5.69
N CYS A 347 10.30 8.83 5.19
CA CYS A 347 10.55 9.69 4.04
C CYS A 347 9.74 9.23 2.81
N MET A 348 9.76 7.94 2.49
CA MET A 348 8.99 7.38 1.39
C MET A 348 7.49 7.60 1.56
N SER A 349 6.95 7.39 2.76
CA SER A 349 5.53 7.57 3.04
C SER A 349 5.11 9.04 2.88
N ILE A 350 5.90 9.98 3.39
CA ILE A 350 5.66 11.42 3.25
C ILE A 350 5.70 11.82 1.77
N VAL A 351 6.74 11.42 1.04
CA VAL A 351 6.93 11.77 -0.37
C VAL A 351 5.80 11.20 -1.24
N ARG A 352 5.42 9.93 -1.03
CA ARG A 352 4.27 9.32 -1.73
C ARG A 352 2.96 10.03 -1.45
N ALA A 353 2.72 10.43 -0.22
CA ALA A 353 1.52 11.17 0.15
C ALA A 353 1.46 12.57 -0.50
N HIS A 354 2.61 13.12 -0.89
CA HIS A 354 2.70 14.33 -1.71
C HIS A 354 2.58 14.07 -3.22
N GLY A 355 2.40 12.80 -3.66
CA GLY A 355 2.39 12.44 -5.08
C GLY A 355 3.79 12.31 -5.69
N GLY A 356 4.83 12.27 -4.86
CA GLY A 356 6.22 12.23 -5.28
C GLY A 356 6.82 10.84 -5.38
N THR A 357 8.08 10.79 -5.80
CA THR A 357 8.89 9.58 -5.91
C THR A 357 10.25 9.76 -5.28
N MET A 358 10.86 8.66 -4.76
CA MET A 358 12.22 8.66 -4.21
C MET A 358 13.15 7.76 -5.01
N LYS A 359 14.44 8.15 -5.06
CA LYS A 359 15.54 7.36 -5.68
C LYS A 359 16.79 7.45 -4.83
N ALA A 360 17.61 6.41 -4.87
CA ALA A 360 18.97 6.40 -4.34
C ALA A 360 19.92 5.84 -5.39
N GLU A 361 21.11 6.41 -5.48
CA GLU A 361 22.14 6.00 -6.42
C GLU A 361 23.55 6.30 -5.87
N ASN A 362 24.54 5.54 -6.29
CA ASN A 362 25.92 5.86 -6.02
C ASN A 362 26.43 6.85 -7.08
N ARG A 363 27.21 7.84 -6.61
CA ARG A 363 27.80 8.85 -7.48
C ARG A 363 29.05 8.31 -8.19
N ALA A 364 29.25 8.68 -9.44
CA ALA A 364 30.45 8.32 -10.19
C ALA A 364 31.72 8.87 -9.54
N THR A 365 31.61 10.00 -8.81
CA THR A 365 32.73 10.66 -8.10
C THR A 365 32.96 10.14 -6.68
N GLY A 366 32.28 9.08 -6.28
CA GLY A 366 32.23 8.56 -4.91
C GLY A 366 31.10 9.18 -4.08
N GLY A 367 30.64 8.42 -3.08
CA GLY A 367 29.51 8.76 -2.22
C GLY A 367 28.15 8.35 -2.80
N ALA A 368 27.08 8.68 -2.08
CA ALA A 368 25.71 8.41 -2.46
C ALA A 368 24.92 9.69 -2.78
N CYS A 369 23.82 9.51 -3.50
CA CYS A 369 22.80 10.51 -3.73
C CYS A 369 21.44 9.89 -3.41
N VAL A 370 20.76 10.43 -2.41
CA VAL A 370 19.36 10.09 -2.11
C VAL A 370 18.51 11.29 -2.48
N SER A 371 17.52 11.09 -3.35
CA SER A 371 16.72 12.16 -3.90
C SER A 371 15.23 11.83 -3.88
N PHE A 372 14.40 12.87 -3.82
CA PHE A 372 12.97 12.77 -4.07
C PHE A 372 12.50 13.88 -5.00
N ALA A 373 11.41 13.62 -5.69
CA ALA A 373 10.80 14.59 -6.62
C ALA A 373 9.33 14.79 -6.26
N LEU A 374 8.89 16.04 -6.24
CA LEU A 374 7.49 16.43 -5.97
C LEU A 374 6.91 17.14 -7.21
N PRO A 375 5.61 16.94 -7.53
CA PRO A 375 4.95 17.69 -8.58
C PRO A 375 4.85 19.16 -8.20
N MET A 376 5.08 20.05 -9.18
CA MET A 376 4.99 21.52 -9.01
C MET A 376 3.59 22.04 -9.28
N GLU A 377 2.73 21.26 -9.94
CA GLU A 377 1.33 21.55 -10.19
C GLU A 377 0.48 20.51 -9.44
N GLU A 378 -0.67 20.92 -8.90
CA GLU A 378 -1.66 19.96 -8.38
C GLU A 378 -2.35 19.28 -9.57
N GLU A 379 -2.38 17.93 -9.56
CA GLU A 379 -3.23 17.14 -10.46
C GLU A 379 -4.72 17.25 -10.10
#